data_0b46b55b8ce19d557a63d9fa37ce522e
#
_entry.id   0b46b55b8ce19d557a63d9fa37ce522e
#
_cell.length_a   1.000
_cell.length_b   1.000
_cell.length_c   1.000
_cell.angle_alpha   90.00
_cell.angle_beta   90.00
_cell.angle_gamma   90.00
#
_symmetry.space_group_name_H-M   'P 1'
#
loop_
_entity.id
_entity.type
_entity.pdbx_description
1 polymer ?
#
loop_
_entity_poly.entity_id
_entity_poly.type
_entity_poly.pdbx_seq_one_letter_code
_entity_poly.pdbx_strand_id
1 'polypeptide(L)'
;GEWVDTKERMVSLNPSAPSEVVGTTAKAGKAEAEAALEAAWKACKTWKDWPQEDRSRLLLKAAALMRRRKRELEATLVYEVGKNWVEASADVAEAIDFIEYYARAALRYRYPAVEVVPYPGEDNESFYVPLGAGVVIAPWNFPVAIFTGMIMGPVAVGNTVIAKPAEDAVVVGAKVFEIFHEAGFPPGVVNFLPGVGEEVGAYLVEHPRTRFI
;
A
#
# COMPACT_ATOMS: atom_id res chain seq x y z
N GLY A 1 -9.74 -9.14 6.62
CA GLY A 1 -10.22 -7.77 6.65
C GLY A 1 -11.71 -7.70 6.37
N GLU A 2 -12.27 -6.66 6.86
CA GLU A 2 -13.69 -6.36 6.62
C GLU A 2 -13.76 -5.11 5.76
N TRP A 3 -14.71 -5.09 4.82
CA TRP A 3 -15.09 -3.87 4.12
C TRP A 3 -16.04 -3.09 5.04
N VAL A 4 -15.64 -1.88 5.37
CA VAL A 4 -16.43 -0.98 6.24
C VAL A 4 -17.07 0.08 5.38
N ASP A 5 -18.37 0.27 5.54
CA ASP A 5 -19.10 1.34 4.90
C ASP A 5 -19.32 2.51 5.87
N THR A 6 -19.32 3.73 5.34
CA THR A 6 -19.55 4.96 6.11
C THR A 6 -20.74 5.73 5.57
N LYS A 7 -21.32 6.60 6.38
CA LYS A 7 -22.45 7.44 5.94
C LYS A 7 -22.05 8.47 4.88
N GLU A 8 -20.84 9.02 5.01
CA GLU A 8 -20.30 9.98 4.06
C GLU A 8 -19.54 9.26 2.95
N ARG A 9 -19.60 9.83 1.76
CA ARG A 9 -18.93 9.30 0.57
C ARG A 9 -17.96 10.31 -0.01
N MET A 10 -16.87 9.81 -0.57
CA MET A 10 -16.03 10.56 -1.49
C MET A 10 -16.48 10.24 -2.92
N VAL A 11 -16.69 11.29 -3.70
CA VAL A 11 -17.13 11.17 -5.11
C VAL A 11 -15.98 11.60 -5.98
N SER A 12 -15.55 10.71 -6.88
CA SER A 12 -14.53 11.01 -7.88
C SER A 12 -15.20 11.39 -9.19
N LEU A 13 -14.80 12.52 -9.77
CA LEU A 13 -15.35 13.07 -11.00
C LEU A 13 -14.30 13.02 -12.12
N ASN A 14 -14.78 12.85 -13.36
CA ASN A 14 -13.93 12.96 -14.54
C ASN A 14 -13.50 14.42 -14.74
N PRO A 15 -12.20 14.77 -14.65
CA PRO A 15 -11.74 16.16 -14.81
C PRO A 15 -11.98 16.71 -16.21
N SER A 16 -12.13 15.86 -17.23
CA SER A 16 -12.46 16.27 -18.59
C SER A 16 -13.96 16.45 -18.84
N ALA A 17 -14.80 15.91 -17.94
CA ALA A 17 -16.26 16.01 -17.98
C ALA A 17 -16.81 16.03 -16.54
N PRO A 18 -16.76 17.16 -15.81
CA PRO A 18 -17.05 17.23 -14.38
C PRO A 18 -18.47 16.82 -13.94
N SER A 19 -19.38 16.64 -14.88
CA SER A 19 -20.73 16.07 -14.62
C SER A 19 -20.73 14.54 -14.57
N GLU A 20 -19.63 13.89 -14.98
CA GLU A 20 -19.49 12.44 -15.03
C GLU A 20 -18.83 11.93 -13.74
N VAL A 21 -19.55 11.06 -13.02
CA VAL A 21 -19.05 10.39 -11.84
C VAL A 21 -18.27 9.16 -12.25
N VAL A 22 -16.98 9.10 -11.93
CA VAL A 22 -16.11 7.94 -12.17
C VAL A 22 -16.41 6.84 -11.15
N GLY A 23 -16.63 7.23 -9.90
CA GLY A 23 -16.96 6.30 -8.84
C GLY A 23 -17.09 6.96 -7.48
N THR A 24 -17.42 6.15 -6.47
CA THR A 24 -17.56 6.60 -5.09
C THR A 24 -16.89 5.63 -4.13
N THR A 25 -16.29 6.15 -3.06
CA THR A 25 -15.75 5.35 -1.96
C THR A 25 -16.35 5.81 -0.63
N ALA A 26 -16.23 5.00 0.40
CA ALA A 26 -16.50 5.44 1.78
C ALA A 26 -15.54 6.58 2.14
N LYS A 27 -16.00 7.58 2.90
CA LYS A 27 -15.15 8.60 3.50
C LYS A 27 -14.82 8.19 4.93
N ALA A 28 -13.58 7.83 5.18
CA ALA A 28 -13.11 7.47 6.51
C ALA A 28 -12.93 8.70 7.39
N GLY A 29 -13.23 8.55 8.68
CA GLY A 29 -12.94 9.51 9.73
C GLY A 29 -11.93 8.96 10.75
N LYS A 30 -11.82 9.62 11.89
CA LYS A 30 -10.89 9.23 12.98
C LYS A 30 -11.17 7.84 13.53
N ALA A 31 -12.44 7.43 13.60
CA ALA A 31 -12.81 6.11 14.11
C ALA A 31 -12.30 4.99 13.21
N GLU A 32 -12.43 5.15 11.89
CA GLU A 32 -11.92 4.20 10.90
C GLU A 32 -10.40 4.19 10.86
N ALA A 33 -9.76 5.35 11.05
CA ALA A 33 -8.30 5.46 11.15
C ALA A 33 -7.75 4.70 12.37
N GLU A 34 -8.41 4.82 13.52
CA GLU A 34 -8.06 4.08 14.74
C GLU A 34 -8.23 2.57 14.55
N ALA A 35 -9.33 2.14 13.96
CA ALA A 35 -9.59 0.75 13.65
C ALA A 35 -8.55 0.17 12.68
N ALA A 36 -8.14 0.95 11.67
CA ALA A 36 -7.09 0.57 10.73
C ALA A 36 -5.72 0.42 11.40
N LEU A 37 -5.36 1.34 12.31
CA LEU A 37 -4.14 1.25 13.12
C LEU A 37 -4.15 -0.01 14.00
N GLU A 38 -5.27 -0.31 14.65
CA GLU A 38 -5.40 -1.51 15.47
C GLU A 38 -5.25 -2.78 14.62
N ALA A 39 -5.91 -2.83 13.47
CA ALA A 39 -5.80 -3.95 12.53
C ALA A 39 -4.36 -4.12 12.02
N ALA A 40 -3.68 -3.02 11.68
CA ALA A 40 -2.28 -3.04 11.24
C ALA A 40 -1.35 -3.59 12.33
N TRP A 41 -1.48 -3.11 13.56
CA TRP A 41 -0.67 -3.62 14.68
C TRP A 41 -0.96 -5.07 15.04
N LYS A 42 -2.21 -5.50 14.92
CA LYS A 42 -2.58 -6.91 15.11
C LYS A 42 -1.93 -7.80 14.05
N ALA A 43 -2.01 -7.41 12.79
CA ALA A 43 -1.42 -8.15 11.69
C ALA A 43 0.12 -8.16 11.75
N CYS A 44 0.73 -7.06 12.18
CA CYS A 44 2.19 -6.95 12.31
C CYS A 44 2.79 -8.04 13.20
N LYS A 45 2.08 -8.49 14.23
CA LYS A 45 2.55 -9.53 15.16
C LYS A 45 2.88 -10.85 14.49
N THR A 46 2.18 -11.18 13.41
CA THR A 46 2.39 -12.41 12.64
C THR A 46 3.11 -12.16 11.34
N TRP A 47 2.80 -11.05 10.64
CA TRP A 47 3.38 -10.72 9.34
C TRP A 47 4.89 -10.56 9.39
N LYS A 48 5.43 -9.95 10.44
CA LYS A 48 6.87 -9.77 10.64
C LYS A 48 7.65 -11.07 10.69
N ASP A 49 7.01 -12.15 11.16
CA ASP A 49 7.63 -13.46 11.36
C ASP A 49 7.41 -14.40 10.14
N TRP A 50 6.68 -13.95 9.12
CA TRP A 50 6.57 -14.72 7.87
C TRP A 50 7.94 -14.89 7.21
N PRO A 51 8.24 -16.06 6.62
CA PRO A 51 9.45 -16.24 5.82
C PRO A 51 9.53 -15.16 4.72
N GLN A 52 10.72 -14.59 4.52
CA GLN A 52 10.91 -13.53 3.52
C GLN A 52 10.52 -13.99 2.12
N GLU A 53 10.80 -15.25 1.80
CA GLU A 53 10.47 -15.85 0.52
C GLU A 53 8.95 -15.92 0.28
N ASP A 54 8.17 -16.17 1.31
CA ASP A 54 6.70 -16.23 1.21
C ASP A 54 6.10 -14.83 1.02
N ARG A 55 6.61 -13.83 1.73
CA ARG A 55 6.25 -12.44 1.47
C ARG A 55 6.57 -12.04 0.03
N SER A 56 7.79 -12.35 -0.44
CA SER A 56 8.23 -12.06 -1.80
C SER A 56 7.35 -12.75 -2.86
N ARG A 57 6.98 -14.02 -2.67
CA ARG A 57 6.05 -14.73 -3.57
C ARG A 57 4.69 -14.06 -3.63
N LEU A 58 4.20 -13.58 -2.49
CA LEU A 58 2.90 -12.89 -2.43
C LEU A 58 2.94 -11.57 -3.20
N LEU A 59 4.01 -10.78 -3.06
CA LEU A 59 4.23 -9.58 -3.86
C LEU A 59 4.26 -9.91 -5.36
N LEU A 60 5.02 -10.91 -5.77
CA LEU A 60 5.09 -11.32 -7.18
C LEU A 60 3.73 -11.78 -7.73
N LYS A 61 2.90 -12.41 -6.90
CA LYS A 61 1.51 -12.73 -7.26
C LYS A 61 0.69 -11.46 -7.49
N ALA A 62 0.83 -10.44 -6.64
CA ALA A 62 0.18 -9.14 -6.83
C ALA A 62 0.63 -8.46 -8.14
N ALA A 63 1.94 -8.48 -8.46
CA ALA A 63 2.45 -7.97 -9.73
C ALA A 63 1.83 -8.68 -10.94
N ALA A 64 1.69 -10.00 -10.89
CA ALA A 64 1.06 -10.79 -11.94
C ALA A 64 -0.43 -10.44 -12.10
N LEU A 65 -1.16 -10.23 -11.01
CA LEU A 65 -2.56 -9.79 -11.02
C LEU A 65 -2.68 -8.37 -11.59
N MET A 66 -1.84 -7.45 -11.16
CA MET A 66 -1.81 -6.08 -11.68
C MET A 66 -1.55 -6.05 -13.18
N ARG A 67 -0.64 -6.89 -13.68
CA ARG A 67 -0.37 -7.04 -15.12
C ARG A 67 -1.59 -7.54 -15.89
N ARG A 68 -2.40 -8.45 -15.33
CA ARG A 68 -3.66 -8.91 -15.94
C ARG A 68 -4.72 -7.83 -15.96
N ARG A 69 -4.80 -6.99 -14.92
CA ARG A 69 -5.79 -5.90 -14.80
C ARG A 69 -5.25 -4.56 -15.32
N LYS A 70 -4.11 -4.56 -16.05
CA LYS A 70 -3.43 -3.35 -16.51
C LYS A 70 -4.37 -2.41 -17.27
N ARG A 71 -5.16 -2.92 -18.21
CA ARG A 71 -6.08 -2.09 -19.03
C ARG A 71 -7.21 -1.45 -18.22
N GLU A 72 -7.67 -2.11 -17.19
CA GLU A 72 -8.65 -1.56 -16.26
C GLU A 72 -8.07 -0.37 -15.48
N LEU A 73 -6.85 -0.53 -14.94
CA LEU A 73 -6.16 0.54 -14.21
C LEU A 73 -5.83 1.73 -15.12
N GLU A 74 -5.33 1.47 -16.34
CA GLU A 74 -5.06 2.50 -17.34
C GLU A 74 -6.32 3.31 -17.68
N ALA A 75 -7.44 2.64 -17.94
CA ALA A 75 -8.70 3.30 -18.23
C ALA A 75 -9.18 4.14 -17.04
N THR A 76 -9.06 3.62 -15.81
CA THR A 76 -9.42 4.36 -14.61
C THR A 76 -8.55 5.62 -14.45
N LEU A 77 -7.25 5.54 -14.69
CA LEU A 77 -6.33 6.70 -14.67
C LEU A 77 -6.72 7.79 -15.68
N VAL A 78 -7.14 7.38 -16.90
CA VAL A 78 -7.61 8.33 -17.91
C VAL A 78 -8.87 9.05 -17.43
N TYR A 79 -9.85 8.33 -16.90
CA TYR A 79 -11.13 8.90 -16.47
C TYR A 79 -11.02 9.66 -15.14
N GLU A 80 -10.28 9.18 -14.15
CA GLU A 80 -10.27 9.74 -12.80
C GLU A 80 -9.29 10.89 -12.66
N VAL A 81 -8.08 10.79 -13.23
CA VAL A 81 -7.02 11.82 -13.06
C VAL A 81 -6.60 12.48 -14.38
N GLY A 82 -7.30 12.21 -15.47
CA GLY A 82 -7.10 12.88 -16.75
C GLY A 82 -5.77 12.57 -17.45
N LYS A 83 -5.13 11.45 -17.13
CA LYS A 83 -3.88 11.04 -17.81
C LYS A 83 -4.15 10.66 -19.27
N ASN A 84 -3.20 10.96 -20.14
CA ASN A 84 -3.21 10.36 -21.48
C ASN A 84 -2.81 8.87 -21.40
N TRP A 85 -3.10 8.11 -22.46
CA TRP A 85 -2.86 6.66 -22.48
C TRP A 85 -1.41 6.25 -22.28
N VAL A 86 -0.45 7.05 -22.77
CA VAL A 86 0.98 6.74 -22.64
C VAL A 86 1.41 6.87 -21.18
N GLU A 87 1.03 7.95 -20.52
CA GLU A 87 1.33 8.19 -19.12
C GLU A 87 0.59 7.23 -18.19
N ALA A 88 -0.69 6.92 -18.49
CA ALA A 88 -1.43 5.92 -17.73
C ALA A 88 -0.80 4.52 -17.83
N SER A 89 -0.33 4.14 -19.02
CA SER A 89 0.36 2.86 -19.23
C SER A 89 1.71 2.81 -18.53
N ALA A 90 2.45 3.93 -18.50
CA ALA A 90 3.72 4.04 -17.79
C ALA A 90 3.53 3.95 -16.27
N ASP A 91 2.54 4.65 -15.71
CA ASP A 91 2.20 4.63 -14.29
C ASP A 91 1.91 3.18 -13.81
N VAL A 92 1.08 2.44 -14.53
CA VAL A 92 0.79 1.04 -14.15
C VAL A 92 2.00 0.13 -14.34
N ALA A 93 2.82 0.35 -15.38
CA ALA A 93 4.04 -0.41 -15.60
C ALA A 93 5.04 -0.20 -14.45
N GLU A 94 5.25 1.05 -14.04
CA GLU A 94 6.12 1.41 -12.92
C GLU A 94 5.63 0.80 -11.60
N ALA A 95 4.32 0.78 -11.35
CA ALA A 95 3.75 0.10 -10.18
C ALA A 95 4.13 -1.38 -10.14
N ILE A 96 4.02 -2.07 -11.28
CA ILE A 96 4.42 -3.47 -11.41
C ILE A 96 5.91 -3.64 -11.13
N ASP A 97 6.74 -2.75 -11.67
CA ASP A 97 8.19 -2.77 -11.48
C ASP A 97 8.57 -2.54 -10.01
N PHE A 98 7.89 -1.62 -9.30
CA PHE A 98 8.07 -1.43 -7.85
C PHE A 98 7.77 -2.71 -7.07
N ILE A 99 6.64 -3.37 -7.34
CA ILE A 99 6.30 -4.62 -6.65
C ILE A 99 7.40 -5.68 -6.88
N GLU A 100 7.80 -5.87 -8.13
CA GLU A 100 8.82 -6.86 -8.49
C GLU A 100 10.20 -6.52 -7.93
N TYR A 101 10.56 -5.24 -7.94
CA TYR A 101 11.82 -4.76 -7.37
C TYR A 101 11.88 -5.04 -5.87
N TYR A 102 10.85 -4.61 -5.10
CA TYR A 102 10.85 -4.80 -3.66
C TYR A 102 10.74 -6.27 -3.26
N ALA A 103 9.99 -7.09 -4.01
CA ALA A 103 9.92 -8.53 -3.77
C ALA A 103 11.31 -9.20 -3.85
N ARG A 104 12.15 -8.78 -4.79
CA ARG A 104 13.50 -9.32 -4.96
C ARG A 104 14.51 -8.67 -4.02
N ALA A 105 14.45 -7.35 -3.85
CA ALA A 105 15.37 -6.61 -2.99
C ALA A 105 15.24 -7.03 -1.52
N ALA A 106 14.01 -7.30 -1.06
CA ALA A 106 13.76 -7.74 0.31
C ALA A 106 14.46 -9.05 0.69
N LEU A 107 14.73 -9.92 -0.28
CA LEU A 107 15.47 -11.17 -0.02
C LEU A 107 16.89 -10.94 0.52
N ARG A 108 17.46 -9.74 0.33
CA ARG A 108 18.76 -9.35 0.90
C ARG A 108 18.72 -9.13 2.41
N TYR A 109 17.53 -8.88 2.94
CA TYR A 109 17.30 -8.58 4.37
C TYR A 109 16.75 -9.79 5.15
N ARG A 110 16.74 -10.99 4.52
CA ARG A 110 16.39 -12.22 5.21
C ARG A 110 17.43 -12.56 6.27
N TYR A 111 17.01 -13.25 7.31
CA TYR A 111 17.92 -13.73 8.36
C TYR A 111 18.78 -14.92 7.89
N PRO A 112 20.10 -14.95 8.15
CA PRO A 112 20.92 -13.85 8.66
C PRO A 112 21.17 -12.80 7.56
N ALA A 113 20.96 -11.52 7.90
CA ALA A 113 20.99 -10.44 6.91
C ALA A 113 22.39 -9.85 6.67
N VAL A 114 23.24 -9.91 7.65
CA VAL A 114 24.55 -9.27 7.63
C VAL A 114 25.61 -10.26 8.11
N GLU A 115 26.64 -10.44 7.30
CA GLU A 115 27.84 -11.15 7.71
C GLU A 115 28.64 -10.28 8.70
N VAL A 116 28.89 -10.80 9.89
CA VAL A 116 29.66 -10.11 10.93
C VAL A 116 31.07 -10.69 11.01
N VAL A 117 32.02 -9.83 11.34
CA VAL A 117 33.41 -10.29 11.54
C VAL A 117 33.48 -11.12 12.81
N PRO A 118 33.96 -12.38 12.74
CA PRO A 118 34.10 -13.23 13.93
C PRO A 118 35.05 -12.60 14.96
N TYR A 119 34.68 -12.67 16.22
CA TYR A 119 35.53 -12.27 17.35
C TYR A 119 35.73 -13.45 18.29
N PRO A 120 36.97 -13.75 18.74
CA PRO A 120 37.24 -14.89 19.58
C PRO A 120 36.41 -14.90 20.88
N GLY A 121 35.64 -15.95 21.13
CA GLY A 121 34.81 -16.11 22.31
C GLY A 121 33.43 -15.48 22.24
N GLU A 122 33.05 -14.92 21.09
CA GLU A 122 31.74 -14.34 20.86
C GLU A 122 31.05 -15.04 19.66
N ASP A 123 29.73 -15.13 19.74
CA ASP A 123 28.84 -15.52 18.63
C ASP A 123 27.94 -14.33 18.29
N ASN A 124 28.36 -13.56 17.30
CA ASN A 124 27.74 -12.29 16.95
C ASN A 124 26.79 -12.45 15.77
N GLU A 125 25.57 -11.94 15.89
CA GLU A 125 24.58 -11.90 14.83
C GLU A 125 24.09 -10.47 14.59
N SER A 126 23.83 -10.12 13.33
CA SER A 126 23.20 -8.86 12.93
C SER A 126 22.02 -9.12 12.01
N PHE A 127 20.88 -8.52 12.30
CA PHE A 127 19.65 -8.69 11.54
C PHE A 127 18.80 -7.43 11.55
N TYR A 128 17.97 -7.28 10.49
CA TYR A 128 16.99 -6.22 10.40
C TYR A 128 15.66 -6.64 11.03
N VAL A 129 14.98 -5.68 11.67
CA VAL A 129 13.64 -5.87 12.23
C VAL A 129 12.66 -4.85 11.65
N PRO A 130 11.41 -5.24 11.37
CA PRO A 130 10.38 -4.28 10.94
C PRO A 130 10.08 -3.25 12.02
N LEU A 131 9.79 -2.01 11.61
CA LEU A 131 9.42 -0.91 12.50
C LEU A 131 8.03 -1.07 13.10
N GLY A 132 7.12 -1.73 12.38
CA GLY A 132 5.73 -1.95 12.79
C GLY A 132 4.70 -1.41 11.81
N ALA A 133 3.67 -0.74 12.31
CA ALA A 133 2.62 -0.13 11.51
C ALA A 133 3.01 1.28 11.07
N GLY A 134 2.91 1.55 9.77
CA GLY A 134 3.16 2.86 9.18
C GLY A 134 1.99 3.39 8.37
N VAL A 135 2.14 4.60 7.87
CA VAL A 135 1.13 5.29 7.07
C VAL A 135 1.69 5.63 5.70
N VAL A 136 0.92 5.39 4.66
CA VAL A 136 1.23 5.80 3.30
C VAL A 136 0.24 6.89 2.89
N ILE A 137 0.74 8.07 2.55
CA ILE A 137 -0.05 9.21 2.06
C ILE A 137 0.47 9.53 0.66
N ALA A 138 -0.23 9.03 -0.35
CA ALA A 138 0.23 9.11 -1.72
C ALA A 138 -0.29 10.37 -2.45
N PRO A 139 0.46 10.90 -3.42
CA PRO A 139 0.03 12.01 -4.27
C PRO A 139 -0.96 11.52 -5.34
N TRP A 140 -1.63 12.49 -5.98
CA TRP A 140 -2.61 12.24 -7.05
C TRP A 140 -1.99 12.04 -8.44
N ASN A 141 -0.77 12.53 -8.68
CA ASN A 141 -0.16 12.61 -10.02
C ASN A 141 0.44 11.27 -10.52
N PHE A 142 0.81 10.35 -9.63
CA PHE A 142 1.18 8.97 -9.92
C PHE A 142 0.44 8.01 -8.99
N PRO A 143 -0.90 7.97 -9.07
CA PRO A 143 -1.72 7.34 -8.04
C PRO A 143 -1.72 5.82 -8.07
N VAL A 144 -1.14 5.20 -9.09
CA VAL A 144 -0.91 3.75 -9.13
C VAL A 144 0.54 3.43 -8.77
N ALA A 145 1.52 4.05 -9.44
CA ALA A 145 2.93 3.77 -9.22
C ALA A 145 3.40 4.12 -7.81
N ILE A 146 3.29 5.40 -7.42
CA ILE A 146 3.80 5.87 -6.13
C ILE A 146 3.00 5.23 -4.99
N PHE A 147 1.68 5.16 -5.10
CA PHE A 147 0.85 4.50 -4.10
C PHE A 147 1.27 3.05 -3.87
N THR A 148 1.43 2.28 -4.93
CA THR A 148 1.89 0.89 -4.87
C THR A 148 3.31 0.78 -4.30
N GLY A 149 4.24 1.60 -4.78
CA GLY A 149 5.64 1.58 -4.34
C GLY A 149 5.79 1.88 -2.85
N MET A 150 5.10 2.90 -2.36
CA MET A 150 5.11 3.29 -0.95
C MET A 150 4.48 2.21 -0.04
N ILE A 151 3.49 1.45 -0.54
CA ILE A 151 2.89 0.32 0.19
C ILE A 151 3.82 -0.89 0.19
N MET A 152 4.34 -1.27 -0.98
CA MET A 152 5.04 -2.55 -1.14
C MET A 152 6.45 -2.55 -0.58
N GLY A 153 7.12 -1.39 -0.52
CA GLY A 153 8.43 -1.28 0.13
C GLY A 153 8.43 -1.76 1.57
N PRO A 154 7.69 -1.12 2.47
CA PRO A 154 7.62 -1.53 3.86
C PRO A 154 6.97 -2.91 4.06
N VAL A 155 5.94 -3.25 3.28
CA VAL A 155 5.24 -4.55 3.39
C VAL A 155 6.17 -5.70 3.04
N ALA A 156 7.03 -5.55 2.04
CA ALA A 156 7.99 -6.58 1.64
C ALA A 156 8.93 -7.01 2.78
N VAL A 157 9.29 -6.09 3.67
CA VAL A 157 10.21 -6.34 4.78
C VAL A 157 9.52 -6.57 6.13
N GLY A 158 8.21 -6.85 6.11
CA GLY A 158 7.48 -7.30 7.30
C GLY A 158 6.75 -6.21 8.08
N ASN A 159 6.71 -4.96 7.59
CA ASN A 159 5.87 -3.92 8.15
C ASN A 159 4.41 -4.05 7.66
N THR A 160 3.51 -3.35 8.32
CA THR A 160 2.11 -3.20 7.93
C THR A 160 1.79 -1.74 7.66
N VAL A 161 0.81 -1.45 6.81
CA VAL A 161 0.53 -0.08 6.40
C VAL A 161 -0.95 0.26 6.42
N ILE A 162 -1.23 1.53 6.74
CA ILE A 162 -2.49 2.20 6.47
C ILE A 162 -2.27 3.04 5.22
N ALA A 163 -2.98 2.75 4.15
CA ALA A 163 -2.80 3.35 2.84
C ALA A 163 -3.92 4.34 2.53
N LYS A 164 -3.59 5.64 2.65
CA LYS A 164 -4.47 6.75 2.29
C LYS A 164 -4.14 7.21 0.86
N PRO A 165 -5.02 6.95 -0.12
CA PRO A 165 -4.88 7.53 -1.45
C PRO A 165 -5.11 9.05 -1.42
N ALA A 166 -4.72 9.76 -2.48
CA ALA A 166 -5.16 11.12 -2.69
C ALA A 166 -6.68 11.17 -2.90
N GLU A 167 -7.32 12.26 -2.50
CA GLU A 167 -8.76 12.45 -2.63
C GLU A 167 -9.24 12.38 -4.09
N ASP A 168 -8.40 12.88 -5.01
CA ASP A 168 -8.67 12.91 -6.46
C ASP A 168 -8.39 11.57 -7.17
N ALA A 169 -7.95 10.53 -6.43
CA ALA A 169 -7.54 9.25 -6.99
C ALA A 169 -8.03 8.04 -6.15
N VAL A 170 -9.20 8.18 -5.55
CA VAL A 170 -9.73 7.17 -4.62
C VAL A 170 -10.22 5.91 -5.31
N VAL A 171 -10.74 6.01 -6.53
CA VAL A 171 -11.28 4.87 -7.28
C VAL A 171 -10.15 3.99 -7.78
N VAL A 172 -9.11 4.57 -8.39
CA VAL A 172 -7.96 3.79 -8.83
C VAL A 172 -7.20 3.19 -7.64
N GLY A 173 -7.11 3.93 -6.52
CA GLY A 173 -6.55 3.41 -5.27
C GLY A 173 -7.31 2.20 -4.74
N ALA A 174 -8.65 2.23 -4.78
CA ALA A 174 -9.49 1.08 -4.43
C ALA A 174 -9.24 -0.13 -5.33
N LYS A 175 -9.10 0.08 -6.65
CA LYS A 175 -8.79 -1.00 -7.61
C LYS A 175 -7.40 -1.61 -7.37
N VAL A 176 -6.42 -0.81 -6.99
CA VAL A 176 -5.11 -1.31 -6.56
C VAL A 176 -5.24 -2.17 -5.30
N PHE A 177 -6.03 -1.71 -4.33
CA PHE A 177 -6.26 -2.48 -3.11
C PHE A 177 -6.99 -3.81 -3.35
N GLU A 178 -7.97 -3.84 -4.26
CA GLU A 178 -8.63 -5.08 -4.70
C GLU A 178 -7.63 -6.12 -5.22
N ILE A 179 -6.59 -5.68 -5.96
CA ILE A 179 -5.52 -6.56 -6.46
C ILE A 179 -4.74 -7.17 -5.29
N PHE A 180 -4.43 -6.39 -4.26
CA PHE A 180 -3.72 -6.90 -3.09
C PHE A 180 -4.60 -7.89 -2.31
N HIS A 181 -5.89 -7.61 -2.19
CA HIS A 181 -6.84 -8.53 -1.58
C HIS A 181 -6.94 -9.85 -2.38
N GLU A 182 -7.07 -9.78 -3.71
CA GLU A 182 -7.09 -10.96 -4.60
C GLU A 182 -5.77 -11.75 -4.57
N ALA A 183 -4.63 -11.06 -4.39
CA ALA A 183 -3.34 -11.70 -4.20
C ALA A 183 -3.30 -12.55 -2.94
N GLY A 184 -4.07 -12.18 -1.92
CA GLY A 184 -4.20 -12.91 -0.65
C GLY A 184 -3.32 -12.34 0.46
N PHE A 185 -3.04 -11.03 0.45
CA PHE A 185 -2.41 -10.41 1.61
C PHE A 185 -3.26 -10.63 2.85
N PRO A 186 -2.65 -11.04 3.98
CA PRO A 186 -3.40 -11.25 5.21
C PRO A 186 -4.15 -9.99 5.66
N PRO A 187 -5.35 -10.14 6.25
CA PRO A 187 -6.11 -9.03 6.81
C PRO A 187 -5.27 -8.17 7.75
N GLY A 188 -5.29 -6.84 7.54
CA GLY A 188 -4.56 -5.87 8.34
C GLY A 188 -3.11 -5.61 7.90
N VAL A 189 -2.54 -6.38 6.96
CA VAL A 189 -1.20 -6.08 6.41
C VAL A 189 -1.23 -4.80 5.58
N VAL A 190 -2.23 -4.64 4.73
CA VAL A 190 -2.53 -3.38 4.02
C VAL A 190 -3.95 -2.99 4.37
N ASN A 191 -4.16 -1.76 4.83
CA ASN A 191 -5.46 -1.22 5.20
C ASN A 191 -5.75 -0.01 4.31
N PHE A 192 -6.70 -0.13 3.40
CA PHE A 192 -7.12 0.97 2.53
C PHE A 192 -8.02 1.92 3.30
N LEU A 193 -7.64 3.22 3.34
CA LEU A 193 -8.33 4.22 4.16
C LEU A 193 -8.53 5.52 3.35
N PRO A 194 -9.55 5.59 2.48
CA PRO A 194 -9.87 6.82 1.76
C PRO A 194 -10.48 7.84 2.71
N GLY A 195 -9.92 9.05 2.74
CA GLY A 195 -10.37 10.12 3.62
C GLY A 195 -9.61 11.41 3.35
N VAL A 196 -10.10 12.51 3.92
CA VAL A 196 -9.55 13.86 3.73
C VAL A 196 -8.20 14.00 4.44
N GLY A 197 -7.22 14.60 3.76
CA GLY A 197 -5.85 14.75 4.25
C GLY A 197 -5.76 15.49 5.57
N GLU A 198 -6.48 16.60 5.70
CA GLU A 198 -6.52 17.45 6.89
C GLU A 198 -7.21 16.77 8.09
N GLU A 199 -8.07 15.78 7.84
CA GLU A 199 -8.80 15.06 8.90
C GLU A 199 -8.07 13.77 9.27
N VAL A 200 -8.06 12.82 8.35
CA VAL A 200 -7.53 11.46 8.56
C VAL A 200 -6.01 11.41 8.42
N GLY A 201 -5.47 12.14 7.43
CA GLY A 201 -4.03 12.21 7.22
C GLY A 201 -3.31 12.85 8.40
N ALA A 202 -3.74 14.04 8.84
CA ALA A 202 -3.18 14.73 9.99
C ALA A 202 -3.28 13.87 11.27
N TYR A 203 -4.44 13.25 11.52
CA TYR A 203 -4.62 12.35 12.65
C TYR A 203 -3.61 11.19 12.66
N LEU A 204 -3.41 10.54 11.52
CA LEU A 204 -2.49 9.42 11.41
C LEU A 204 -1.02 9.83 11.55
N VAL A 205 -0.64 11.01 11.03
CA VAL A 205 0.73 11.54 11.13
C VAL A 205 1.10 11.83 12.58
N GLU A 206 0.19 12.41 13.35
CA GLU A 206 0.42 12.76 14.77
C GLU A 206 0.25 11.57 15.71
N HIS A 207 -0.28 10.46 15.22
CA HIS A 207 -0.67 9.35 16.08
C HIS A 207 0.55 8.61 16.68
N PRO A 208 0.63 8.41 18.02
CA PRO A 208 1.81 7.84 18.69
C PRO A 208 2.11 6.38 18.30
N ARG A 209 1.16 5.68 17.72
CA ARG A 209 1.35 4.32 17.21
C ARG A 209 1.79 4.26 15.74
N THR A 210 1.88 5.38 15.03
CA THR A 210 2.48 5.45 13.70
C THR A 210 4.00 5.41 13.81
N ARG A 211 4.63 4.44 13.18
CA ARG A 211 6.08 4.20 13.28
C ARG A 211 6.88 4.84 12.16
N PHE A 212 6.27 5.05 11.02
CA PHE A 212 6.86 5.70 9.84
C PHE A 212 5.75 6.22 8.91
N ILE A 213 6.14 7.14 8.06
CA ILE A 213 5.28 7.75 7.04
C ILE A 213 6.04 7.72 5.71
#